data_bc992f76b348da63c31df20dc5a1687e
#
_entry.id   bc992f76b348da63c31df20dc5a1687e
#
_cell.length_a   1.000
_cell.length_b   1.000
_cell.length_c   1.000
_cell.angle_alpha   90.00
_cell.angle_beta   90.00
_cell.angle_gamma   90.00
#
_symmetry.space_group_name_H-M   'P 1'
#
loop_
_entity.id
_entity.type
_entity.pdbx_description
1 polymer ?
#
loop_
_entity_poly.entity_id
_entity_poly.type
_entity_poly.pdbx_seq_one_letter_code
_entity_poly.pdbx_strand_id
1 'polypeptide(L)'
;MFKKVLSLVLAAVMVLSLGIAFTSCSEGEDEFKLGVILLHDEFSTYDLNFMNGINAAAEALGLEESQVIYKKGIPESNECYEAACDLVDEGCDVIFADSFGHEDFLIKAAEEFPEVQFCHATGTKAHTKKLDNFHNAFASIYEGRFLAGVAAGMKLNEMIENGEITPFSFLSFVFSLYI
;
A
#
# COMPACT_ATOMS: atom_id res chain seq x y z
N MET A 1 -44.35 42.99 34.21
CA MET A 1 -44.40 41.53 33.97
C MET A 1 -43.77 41.15 32.64
N PHE A 2 -44.11 41.78 31.55
CA PHE A 2 -43.61 41.46 30.18
C PHE A 2 -42.07 41.49 30.03
N LYS A 3 -41.38 42.48 30.59
CA LYS A 3 -39.92 42.59 30.52
C LYS A 3 -39.14 41.47 31.23
N LYS A 4 -39.73 40.93 32.33
CA LYS A 4 -39.08 39.80 33.06
C LYS A 4 -39.27 38.47 32.33
N VAL A 5 -40.41 38.27 31.64
CA VAL A 5 -40.67 37.09 30.84
C VAL A 5 -39.79 37.10 29.58
N LEU A 6 -39.64 38.28 28.93
CA LEU A 6 -38.76 38.41 27.74
C LEU A 6 -37.28 38.17 28.09
N SER A 7 -36.81 38.61 29.26
CA SER A 7 -35.45 38.38 29.73
C SER A 7 -35.20 36.89 30.03
N LEU A 8 -36.16 36.16 30.57
CA LEU A 8 -36.10 34.71 30.83
C LEU A 8 -36.05 33.90 29.53
N VAL A 9 -36.87 34.30 28.55
CA VAL A 9 -36.88 33.65 27.21
C VAL A 9 -35.56 33.87 26.48
N LEU A 10 -34.99 35.09 26.51
CA LEU A 10 -33.66 35.36 25.89
C LEU A 10 -32.55 34.55 26.57
N ALA A 11 -32.59 34.44 27.94
CA ALA A 11 -31.60 33.65 28.66
C ALA A 11 -31.69 32.14 28.31
N ALA A 12 -32.91 31.62 28.17
CA ALA A 12 -33.15 30.23 27.78
C ALA A 12 -32.68 29.93 26.36
N VAL A 13 -32.88 30.86 25.41
CA VAL A 13 -32.39 30.74 24.02
C VAL A 13 -30.85 30.78 23.98
N MET A 14 -30.19 31.64 24.78
CA MET A 14 -28.73 31.65 24.84
C MET A 14 -28.14 30.36 25.45
N VAL A 15 -28.76 29.79 26.45
CA VAL A 15 -28.34 28.52 27.06
C VAL A 15 -28.54 27.35 26.09
N LEU A 16 -29.62 27.35 25.29
CA LEU A 16 -29.84 26.33 24.25
C LEU A 16 -28.81 26.47 23.09
N SER A 17 -28.46 27.68 22.70
CA SER A 17 -27.45 27.89 21.63
C SER A 17 -26.04 27.55 22.07
N LEU A 18 -25.66 27.71 23.36
CA LEU A 18 -24.38 27.22 23.88
C LEU A 18 -24.32 25.69 23.96
N GLY A 19 -25.47 25.02 24.23
CA GLY A 19 -25.53 23.55 24.29
C GLY A 19 -25.29 22.87 22.94
N ILE A 20 -25.60 23.56 21.83
CA ILE A 20 -25.37 22.99 20.46
C ILE A 20 -23.91 23.18 19.98
N ALA A 21 -23.20 24.15 20.56
CA ALA A 21 -21.80 24.39 20.19
C ALA A 21 -20.80 23.39 20.83
N PHE A 22 -21.23 22.63 21.87
CA PHE A 22 -20.37 21.65 22.54
C PHE A 22 -20.57 20.20 22.06
N THR A 23 -21.48 19.94 21.12
CA THR A 23 -21.72 18.59 20.58
C THR A 23 -21.04 18.35 19.22
N SER A 24 -20.12 19.22 18.78
CA SER A 24 -19.42 19.06 17.50
C SER A 24 -17.89 18.94 17.64
N CYS A 25 -17.42 18.44 18.78
CA CYS A 25 -16.11 17.83 18.89
C CYS A 25 -16.33 16.40 19.41
N SER A 26 -16.86 15.51 18.59
CA SER A 26 -16.36 14.17 18.64
C SER A 26 -14.92 14.32 18.09
N GLU A 27 -13.91 14.19 18.93
CA GLU A 27 -12.66 13.62 18.48
C GLU A 27 -13.09 12.30 17.80
N GLY A 28 -13.19 12.30 16.48
CA GLY A 28 -13.19 11.07 15.73
C GLY A 28 -11.91 10.41 16.15
N GLU A 29 -11.97 9.22 16.70
CA GLU A 29 -10.81 8.35 16.77
C GLU A 29 -10.22 8.43 15.37
N ASP A 30 -8.95 8.85 15.23
CA ASP A 30 -8.29 8.91 13.94
C ASP A 30 -8.36 7.50 13.37
N GLU A 31 -9.21 7.32 12.37
CA GLU A 31 -9.51 6.02 11.78
C GLU A 31 -8.26 5.55 11.04
N PHE A 32 -7.73 4.39 11.41
CA PHE A 32 -6.54 3.81 10.79
C PHE A 32 -6.67 3.76 9.27
N LYS A 33 -5.66 4.24 8.54
CA LYS A 33 -5.61 4.21 7.07
C LYS A 33 -4.33 3.57 6.56
N LEU A 34 -4.48 2.78 5.51
CA LEU A 34 -3.40 2.10 4.79
C LEU A 34 -3.24 2.72 3.40
N GLY A 35 -2.10 3.35 3.16
CA GLY A 35 -1.68 3.82 1.83
C GLY A 35 -0.91 2.75 1.07
N VAL A 36 -1.14 2.62 -0.23
CA VAL A 36 -0.49 1.63 -1.09
C VAL A 36 0.01 2.28 -2.36
N ILE A 37 1.30 2.13 -2.66
CA ILE A 37 1.95 2.63 -3.87
C ILE A 37 2.31 1.45 -4.75
N LEU A 38 1.77 1.43 -5.97
CA LEU A 38 1.98 0.37 -6.97
C LEU A 38 2.67 0.93 -8.21
N LEU A 39 3.62 0.18 -8.77
CA LEU A 39 4.33 0.57 -9.99
C LEU A 39 3.40 0.61 -11.20
N HIS A 40 2.47 -0.32 -11.28
CA HIS A 40 1.47 -0.40 -12.35
C HIS A 40 0.05 -0.40 -11.76
N ASP A 41 -0.82 -1.21 -12.32
CA ASP A 41 -2.22 -1.34 -11.95
C ASP A 41 -2.65 -2.83 -11.89
N GLU A 42 -3.94 -3.07 -11.82
CA GLU A 42 -4.55 -4.41 -11.80
C GLU A 42 -4.30 -5.26 -13.05
N PHE A 43 -3.80 -4.69 -14.15
CA PHE A 43 -3.45 -5.45 -15.35
C PHE A 43 -2.06 -6.06 -15.28
N SER A 44 -1.20 -5.59 -14.36
CA SER A 44 0.05 -6.25 -14.00
C SER A 44 -0.22 -7.40 -13.03
N THR A 45 0.15 -8.63 -13.38
CA THR A 45 -0.03 -9.79 -12.49
C THR A 45 0.78 -9.67 -11.21
N TYR A 46 1.89 -8.93 -11.22
CA TYR A 46 2.71 -8.65 -10.05
C TYR A 46 1.95 -7.75 -9.07
N ASP A 47 1.52 -6.58 -9.51
CA ASP A 47 0.80 -5.60 -8.68
C ASP A 47 -0.56 -6.15 -8.22
N LEU A 48 -1.27 -6.88 -9.09
CA LEU A 48 -2.53 -7.53 -8.73
C LEU A 48 -2.38 -8.51 -7.55
N ASN A 49 -1.26 -9.24 -7.47
CA ASN A 49 -1.02 -10.13 -6.33
C ASN A 49 -0.83 -9.35 -5.03
N PHE A 50 -0.16 -8.18 -5.06
CA PHE A 50 -0.08 -7.30 -3.89
C PHE A 50 -1.45 -6.74 -3.53
N MET A 51 -2.23 -6.25 -4.49
CA MET A 51 -3.59 -5.78 -4.25
C MET A 51 -4.47 -6.86 -3.60
N ASN A 52 -4.42 -8.10 -4.10
CA ASN A 52 -5.16 -9.22 -3.52
C ASN A 52 -4.72 -9.53 -2.08
N GLY A 53 -3.42 -9.49 -1.81
CA GLY A 53 -2.87 -9.70 -0.46
C GLY A 53 -3.28 -8.59 0.50
N ILE A 54 -3.22 -7.34 0.07
CA ILE A 54 -3.63 -6.17 0.85
C ILE A 54 -5.13 -6.19 1.13
N ASN A 55 -5.96 -6.47 0.13
CA ASN A 55 -7.41 -6.56 0.31
C ASN A 55 -7.79 -7.69 1.28
N ALA A 56 -7.13 -8.85 1.19
CA ALA A 56 -7.34 -9.94 2.14
C ALA A 56 -6.90 -9.57 3.57
N ALA A 57 -5.81 -8.81 3.73
CA ALA A 57 -5.37 -8.32 5.02
C ALA A 57 -6.35 -7.26 5.58
N ALA A 58 -6.83 -6.35 4.75
CA ALA A 58 -7.83 -5.34 5.12
C ALA A 58 -9.13 -5.99 5.60
N GLU A 59 -9.63 -6.99 4.86
CA GLU A 59 -10.81 -7.78 5.25
C GLU A 59 -10.59 -8.47 6.61
N ALA A 60 -9.43 -9.10 6.81
CA ALA A 60 -9.10 -9.79 8.05
C ALA A 60 -8.98 -8.85 9.26
N LEU A 61 -8.60 -7.59 9.03
CA LEU A 61 -8.50 -6.54 10.04
C LEU A 61 -9.83 -5.77 10.24
N GLY A 62 -10.83 -6.01 9.39
CA GLY A 62 -12.11 -5.33 9.43
C GLY A 62 -12.03 -3.87 8.96
N LEU A 63 -11.08 -3.55 8.07
CA LEU A 63 -10.97 -2.22 7.48
C LEU A 63 -12.04 -2.02 6.41
N GLU A 64 -12.62 -0.83 6.39
CA GLU A 64 -13.53 -0.41 5.33
C GLU A 64 -12.74 -0.05 4.05
N GLU A 65 -13.38 -0.09 2.89
CA GLU A 65 -12.75 0.23 1.61
C GLU A 65 -12.14 1.65 1.59
N SER A 66 -12.76 2.60 2.28
CA SER A 66 -12.29 3.99 2.41
C SER A 66 -10.97 4.13 3.18
N GLN A 67 -10.59 3.12 3.96
CA GLN A 67 -9.36 3.09 4.76
C GLN A 67 -8.15 2.55 3.98
N VAL A 68 -8.33 2.06 2.76
CA VAL A 68 -7.25 1.54 1.91
C VAL A 68 -7.13 2.40 0.65
N ILE A 69 -6.07 3.21 0.60
CA ILE A 69 -5.88 4.20 -0.45
C ILE A 69 -4.78 3.75 -1.41
N TYR A 70 -5.13 3.55 -2.68
CA TYR A 70 -4.20 3.11 -3.72
C TYR A 70 -3.71 4.25 -4.59
N LYS A 71 -2.39 4.40 -4.72
CA LYS A 71 -1.71 5.20 -5.75
C LYS A 71 -1.12 4.24 -6.78
N LYS A 72 -1.71 4.17 -7.97
CA LYS A 72 -1.34 3.23 -9.05
C LYS A 72 -0.55 3.93 -10.14
N GLY A 73 0.31 3.18 -10.85
CA GLY A 73 1.09 3.71 -11.95
C GLY A 73 2.19 4.68 -11.50
N ILE A 74 2.73 4.49 -10.31
CA ILE A 74 3.75 5.37 -9.74
C ILE A 74 5.13 4.87 -10.16
N PRO A 75 5.89 5.63 -10.97
CA PRO A 75 7.21 5.20 -11.44
C PRO A 75 8.25 5.12 -10.31
N GLU A 76 9.32 4.37 -10.55
CA GLU A 76 10.46 4.23 -9.64
C GLU A 76 11.35 5.48 -9.66
N SER A 77 10.81 6.61 -9.25
CA SER A 77 11.41 7.94 -9.33
C SER A 77 10.88 8.84 -8.20
N ASN A 78 11.16 10.16 -8.25
CA ASN A 78 10.71 11.10 -7.20
C ASN A 78 9.19 11.12 -7.03
N GLU A 79 8.44 10.73 -8.05
CA GLU A 79 6.97 10.59 -7.97
C GLU A 79 6.54 9.58 -6.89
N CYS A 80 7.37 8.57 -6.58
CA CYS A 80 7.10 7.67 -5.45
C CYS A 80 7.17 8.40 -4.10
N TYR A 81 8.16 9.28 -3.91
CA TYR A 81 8.24 10.11 -2.72
C TYR A 81 7.06 11.09 -2.64
N GLU A 82 6.68 11.73 -3.75
CA GLU A 82 5.53 12.64 -3.81
C GLU A 82 4.22 11.90 -3.48
N ALA A 83 4.03 10.69 -4.03
CA ALA A 83 2.88 9.84 -3.70
C ALA A 83 2.85 9.42 -2.22
N ALA A 84 4.03 9.18 -1.61
CA ALA A 84 4.11 8.90 -0.19
C ALA A 84 3.73 10.13 0.66
N CYS A 85 4.18 11.33 0.29
CA CYS A 85 3.77 12.58 0.94
C CYS A 85 2.26 12.80 0.84
N ASP A 86 1.67 12.60 -0.35
CA ASP A 86 0.22 12.71 -0.55
C ASP A 86 -0.55 11.76 0.37
N LEU A 87 -0.08 10.51 0.54
CA LEU A 87 -0.71 9.53 1.43
C LEU A 87 -0.58 9.92 2.91
N VAL A 88 0.54 10.53 3.31
CA VAL A 88 0.70 11.11 4.65
C VAL A 88 -0.31 12.24 4.86
N ASP A 89 -0.46 13.15 3.89
CA ASP A 89 -1.43 14.25 3.94
C ASP A 89 -2.89 13.77 3.96
N GLU A 90 -3.17 12.59 3.36
CA GLU A 90 -4.47 11.90 3.44
C GLU A 90 -4.70 11.19 4.79
N GLY A 91 -3.71 11.22 5.69
CA GLY A 91 -3.77 10.67 7.04
C GLY A 91 -3.53 9.16 7.10
N CYS A 92 -2.70 8.61 6.22
CA CYS A 92 -2.31 7.19 6.29
C CYS A 92 -1.32 6.95 7.43
N ASP A 93 -1.58 5.95 8.28
CA ASP A 93 -0.71 5.52 9.37
C ASP A 93 0.38 4.56 8.90
N VAL A 94 0.06 3.78 7.86
CA VAL A 94 0.96 2.82 7.23
C VAL A 94 0.97 3.03 5.72
N ILE A 95 2.14 3.11 5.12
CA ILE A 95 2.31 3.23 3.67
C ILE A 95 3.16 2.06 3.17
N PHE A 96 2.63 1.32 2.20
CA PHE A 96 3.27 0.17 1.59
C PHE A 96 3.60 0.45 0.12
N ALA A 97 4.81 0.09 -0.34
CA ALA A 97 5.19 0.16 -1.74
C ALA A 97 5.71 -1.19 -2.23
N ASP A 98 5.34 -1.58 -3.46
CA ASP A 98 5.55 -2.93 -4.00
C ASP A 98 6.77 -3.07 -4.90
N SER A 99 7.30 -2.00 -5.50
CA SER A 99 8.36 -2.09 -6.50
C SER A 99 9.75 -1.86 -5.93
N PHE A 100 10.74 -2.64 -6.41
CA PHE A 100 12.12 -2.60 -5.94
C PHE A 100 12.74 -1.19 -5.98
N GLY A 101 12.51 -0.44 -7.05
CA GLY A 101 13.08 0.90 -7.21
C GLY A 101 12.35 2.00 -6.40
N HIS A 102 11.24 1.70 -5.74
CA HIS A 102 10.58 2.61 -4.81
C HIS A 102 11.34 2.76 -3.47
N GLU A 103 12.27 1.83 -3.13
CA GLU A 103 12.85 1.74 -1.80
C GLU A 103 13.52 3.04 -1.33
N ASP A 104 14.37 3.65 -2.15
CA ASP A 104 15.11 4.86 -1.75
C ASP A 104 14.18 6.08 -1.56
N PHE A 105 13.12 6.16 -2.34
CA PHE A 105 12.13 7.22 -2.24
C PHE A 105 11.24 7.06 -1.01
N LEU A 106 10.89 5.82 -0.67
CA LEU A 106 10.12 5.52 0.52
C LEU A 106 10.96 5.73 1.81
N ILE A 107 12.27 5.43 1.76
CA ILE A 107 13.20 5.74 2.85
C ILE A 107 13.26 7.25 3.09
N LYS A 108 13.34 8.05 2.02
CA LYS A 108 13.32 9.51 2.12
C LYS A 108 12.04 10.01 2.82
N ALA A 109 10.88 9.45 2.49
CA ALA A 109 9.63 9.77 3.18
C ALA A 109 9.66 9.33 4.65
N ALA A 110 10.18 8.15 4.96
CA ALA A 110 10.30 7.67 6.33
C ALA A 110 11.24 8.53 7.21
N GLU A 111 12.30 9.10 6.62
CA GLU A 111 13.19 10.05 7.31
C GLU A 111 12.48 11.39 7.63
N GLU A 112 11.49 11.80 6.83
CA GLU A 112 10.76 13.06 6.98
C GLU A 112 9.52 12.93 7.88
N PHE A 113 8.83 11.76 7.85
CA PHE A 113 7.59 11.50 8.58
C PHE A 113 7.76 10.37 9.60
N PRO A 114 8.43 10.61 10.73
CA PRO A 114 8.76 9.56 11.71
C PRO A 114 7.54 8.95 12.42
N GLU A 115 6.39 9.61 12.37
CA GLU A 115 5.10 9.14 12.93
C GLU A 115 4.39 8.13 12.05
N VAL A 116 4.69 8.05 10.74
CA VAL A 116 4.08 7.14 9.77
C VAL A 116 4.97 5.92 9.59
N GLN A 117 4.36 4.73 9.50
CA GLN A 117 5.08 3.48 9.25
C GLN A 117 5.19 3.22 7.75
N PHE A 118 6.38 2.95 7.27
CA PHE A 118 6.66 2.65 5.86
C PHE A 118 7.11 1.20 5.71
N CYS A 119 6.44 0.48 4.82
CA CYS A 119 6.75 -0.90 4.48
C CYS A 119 7.07 -1.02 3.00
N HIS A 120 8.14 -1.70 2.67
CA HIS A 120 8.58 -1.87 1.28
C HIS A 120 8.78 -3.34 0.94
N ALA A 121 8.15 -3.79 -0.15
CA ALA A 121 8.37 -5.15 -0.67
C ALA A 121 9.67 -5.21 -1.49
N THR A 122 10.37 -6.34 -1.38
CA THR A 122 11.58 -6.66 -2.16
C THR A 122 12.83 -5.83 -1.84
N GLY A 123 12.73 -4.79 -1.03
CA GLY A 123 13.88 -4.00 -0.59
C GLY A 123 14.70 -4.69 0.49
N THR A 124 15.88 -4.17 0.74
CA THR A 124 16.86 -4.78 1.67
C THR A 124 17.54 -3.76 2.59
N LYS A 125 17.14 -2.48 2.53
CA LYS A 125 17.90 -1.41 3.21
C LYS A 125 17.42 -1.12 4.64
N ALA A 126 16.28 -1.66 5.10
CA ALA A 126 15.78 -1.41 6.46
C ALA A 126 16.82 -1.75 7.53
N HIS A 127 17.50 -2.90 7.43
CA HIS A 127 18.51 -3.32 8.40
C HIS A 127 19.79 -2.47 8.41
N THR A 128 20.07 -1.74 7.33
CA THR A 128 21.23 -0.84 7.21
C THR A 128 20.89 0.60 7.56
N LYS A 129 19.70 1.07 7.18
CA LYS A 129 19.19 2.41 7.48
C LYS A 129 18.78 2.55 8.93
N LYS A 130 18.24 1.49 9.54
CA LYS A 130 17.85 1.42 10.97
C LYS A 130 16.91 2.54 11.38
N LEU A 131 15.97 2.90 10.52
CA LEU A 131 14.84 3.76 10.87
C LEU A 131 13.81 2.92 11.61
N ASP A 132 13.27 3.45 12.70
CA ASP A 132 12.28 2.74 13.53
C ASP A 132 10.92 2.56 12.80
N ASN A 133 10.68 3.39 11.77
CA ASN A 133 9.45 3.45 11.00
C ASN A 133 9.62 2.95 9.55
N PHE A 134 10.72 2.25 9.20
CA PHE A 134 10.91 1.69 7.86
C PHE A 134 11.21 0.19 7.90
N HIS A 135 10.42 -0.60 7.18
CA HIS A 135 10.47 -2.05 7.21
C HIS A 135 10.53 -2.65 5.80
N ASN A 136 11.23 -3.77 5.65
CA ASN A 136 11.20 -4.55 4.41
C ASN A 136 10.39 -5.83 4.59
N ALA A 137 9.48 -6.11 3.66
CA ALA A 137 8.79 -7.38 3.52
C ALA A 137 9.41 -8.17 2.36
N PHE A 138 9.96 -9.34 2.64
CA PHE A 138 10.56 -10.20 1.62
C PHE A 138 10.08 -11.63 1.78
N ALA A 139 9.39 -12.15 0.78
CA ALA A 139 8.95 -13.54 0.77
C ALA A 139 10.07 -14.49 0.36
N SER A 140 9.93 -15.78 0.70
CA SER A 140 10.81 -16.87 0.21
C SER A 140 10.55 -17.15 -1.27
N ILE A 141 10.79 -16.16 -2.13
CA ILE A 141 10.44 -16.16 -3.56
C ILE A 141 11.11 -17.32 -4.33
N TYR A 142 12.25 -17.81 -3.84
CA TYR A 142 12.95 -18.96 -4.43
C TYR A 142 12.08 -20.21 -4.45
N GLU A 143 11.20 -20.41 -3.46
CA GLU A 143 10.27 -21.54 -3.42
C GLU A 143 9.27 -21.49 -4.56
N GLY A 144 8.65 -20.33 -4.78
CA GLY A 144 7.76 -20.08 -5.93
C GLY A 144 8.48 -20.21 -7.26
N ARG A 145 9.73 -19.71 -7.36
CA ARG A 145 10.56 -19.84 -8.56
C ARG A 145 10.93 -21.30 -8.87
N PHE A 146 11.18 -22.11 -7.82
CA PHE A 146 11.40 -23.54 -7.97
C PHE A 146 10.17 -24.22 -8.57
N LEU A 147 8.98 -23.97 -8.01
CA LEU A 147 7.73 -24.52 -8.53
C LEU A 147 7.46 -24.09 -9.98
N ALA A 148 7.67 -22.82 -10.28
CA ALA A 148 7.55 -22.30 -11.64
C ALA A 148 8.53 -22.98 -12.61
N GLY A 149 9.77 -23.21 -12.18
CA GLY A 149 10.78 -23.95 -12.94
C GLY A 149 10.37 -25.39 -13.22
N VAL A 150 9.81 -26.08 -12.23
CA VAL A 150 9.27 -27.45 -12.41
C VAL A 150 8.13 -27.47 -13.42
N ALA A 151 7.15 -26.55 -13.27
CA ALA A 151 6.02 -26.45 -14.19
C ALA A 151 6.47 -26.14 -15.62
N ALA A 152 7.42 -25.22 -15.79
CA ALA A 152 8.00 -24.90 -17.10
C ALA A 152 8.74 -26.09 -17.71
N GLY A 153 9.49 -26.87 -16.92
CA GLY A 153 10.16 -28.08 -17.36
C GLY A 153 9.18 -29.18 -17.79
N MET A 154 8.11 -29.36 -17.04
CA MET A 154 7.04 -30.31 -17.42
C MET A 154 6.37 -29.91 -18.72
N LYS A 155 6.03 -28.62 -18.88
CA LYS A 155 5.42 -28.11 -20.14
C LYS A 155 6.37 -28.25 -21.32
N LEU A 156 7.65 -27.98 -21.12
CA LEU A 156 8.69 -28.16 -22.12
C LEU A 156 8.77 -29.62 -22.61
N ASN A 157 8.78 -30.59 -21.70
CA ASN A 157 8.79 -32.00 -22.05
C ASN A 157 7.55 -32.39 -22.88
N GLU A 158 6.36 -31.94 -22.46
CA GLU A 158 5.12 -32.16 -23.22
C GLU A 158 5.23 -31.61 -24.66
N MET A 159 5.76 -30.38 -24.82
CA MET A 159 5.93 -29.75 -26.14
C MET A 159 6.94 -30.50 -27.01
N ILE A 160 8.00 -31.06 -26.44
CA ILE A 160 8.98 -31.89 -27.15
C ILE A 160 8.34 -33.22 -27.58
N GLU A 161 7.62 -33.91 -26.68
CA GLU A 161 6.94 -35.15 -26.96
C GLU A 161 5.88 -34.99 -28.07
N ASN A 162 5.20 -33.86 -28.11
CA ASN A 162 4.22 -33.51 -29.15
C ASN A 162 4.87 -33.07 -30.48
N GLY A 163 6.21 -32.90 -30.51
CA GLY A 163 6.93 -32.42 -31.69
C GLY A 163 6.74 -30.93 -32.00
N GLU A 164 6.24 -30.16 -31.05
CA GLU A 164 6.02 -28.73 -31.20
C GLU A 164 7.34 -27.93 -31.18
N ILE A 165 8.32 -28.40 -30.39
CA ILE A 165 9.66 -27.83 -30.29
C ILE A 165 10.72 -28.93 -30.26
N THR A 166 11.97 -28.55 -30.57
CA THR A 166 13.12 -29.43 -30.36
C THR A 166 13.88 -29.04 -29.09
N PRO A 167 14.63 -29.97 -28.44
CA PRO A 167 15.47 -29.66 -27.29
C PRO A 167 16.47 -28.52 -27.55
N PHE A 168 16.92 -28.37 -28.80
CA PHE A 168 17.86 -27.33 -29.20
C PHE A 168 17.22 -25.93 -29.29
N SER A 169 15.96 -25.84 -29.67
CA SER A 169 15.20 -24.57 -29.72
C SER A 169 15.06 -23.92 -28.36
N PHE A 170 14.94 -24.72 -27.29
CA PHE A 170 14.86 -24.24 -25.92
C PHE A 170 16.16 -23.60 -25.43
N LEU A 171 17.30 -24.22 -25.70
CA LEU A 171 18.61 -23.66 -25.34
C LEU A 171 18.84 -22.30 -26.00
N SER A 172 18.48 -22.13 -27.26
CA SER A 172 18.56 -20.85 -27.97
C SER A 172 17.68 -19.77 -27.35
N PHE A 173 16.48 -20.11 -26.87
CA PHE A 173 15.57 -19.18 -26.21
C PHE A 173 16.13 -18.73 -24.83
N VAL A 174 16.65 -19.65 -24.02
CA VAL A 174 17.24 -19.33 -22.72
C VAL A 174 18.47 -18.43 -22.87
N PHE A 175 19.33 -18.70 -23.87
CA PHE A 175 20.49 -17.85 -24.13
C PHE A 175 20.13 -16.46 -24.65
N SER A 176 19.02 -16.31 -25.41
CA SER A 176 18.56 -14.98 -25.88
C SER A 176 17.94 -14.11 -24.80
N LEU A 177 17.58 -14.66 -23.64
CA LEU A 177 17.09 -13.91 -22.48
C LEU A 177 18.22 -13.41 -21.57
N TYR A 178 19.47 -13.87 -21.79
CA TYR A 178 20.65 -13.53 -20.97
C TYR A 178 21.63 -12.57 -21.66
N ILE A 179 21.34 -12.13 -22.89
CA ILE A 179 22.11 -11.13 -23.66
C ILE A 179 21.27 -9.87 -23.84
#